data_6717bce0bcefa569fcd3063db2fda530
#
_entry.id   6717bce0bcefa569fcd3063db2fda530
#
_cell.length_a   1.000
_cell.length_b   1.000
_cell.length_c   1.000
_cell.angle_alpha   90.00
_cell.angle_beta   90.00
_cell.angle_gamma   90.00
#
_symmetry.space_group_name_H-M   'P 1'
#
loop_
_entity.id
_entity.type
_entity.pdbx_description
1 polymer ?
#
loop_
_entity_poly.entity_id
_entity_poly.type
_entity_poly.pdbx_seq_one_letter_code
_entity_poly.pdbx_strand_id
1 'polypeptide(L)'
;MAKIGVMDSGSGGLSVLRELLRILPEEEYIYFSDNAHCPYGEKSQGFILGRCRSIVEDFLAQGAQAVVIACNTATAAAIATLREEYPHIPFVGMEPAIKPAILDTRCGTIGVLATESTLHSAKYLDTRERYAQGIKVVEHVGEGFVELVETLDLDSAHTREVVERSLRPLLERGADTIVLGCTHYPFLRAVMQELAGPQVHFIDPAPAAARQLARVLKSEGLSTGVGPGFVEIKSSGPIDPVRRLYSIISITNCSSESGQAPQSRPDPQ
;
A
#
# COMPACT_ATOMS: atom_id res chain seq x y z
N MET A 1 -0.92 -14.78 18.92
CA MET A 1 -1.11 -13.61 18.01
C MET A 1 0.18 -12.81 18.03
N ALA A 2 0.70 -12.49 16.86
CA ALA A 2 1.81 -11.54 16.77
C ALA A 2 1.26 -10.11 16.85
N LYS A 3 2.00 -9.22 17.51
CA LYS A 3 1.72 -7.78 17.48
C LYS A 3 2.56 -7.13 16.40
N ILE A 4 1.92 -6.42 15.47
CA ILE A 4 2.52 -5.91 14.24
C ILE A 4 2.33 -4.39 14.19
N GLY A 5 3.44 -3.66 14.13
CA GLY A 5 3.41 -2.22 13.85
C GLY A 5 3.25 -1.99 12.34
N VAL A 6 2.30 -1.15 11.94
CA VAL A 6 2.08 -0.76 10.53
C VAL A 6 2.13 0.75 10.45
N MET A 7 3.13 1.31 9.79
CA MET A 7 3.27 2.76 9.65
C MET A 7 3.11 3.24 8.21
N ASP A 8 2.52 4.40 8.08
CA ASP A 8 2.45 5.17 6.83
C ASP A 8 2.65 6.66 7.09
N SER A 9 3.02 7.41 6.05
CA SER A 9 3.11 8.87 6.12
C SER A 9 1.75 9.56 6.34
N GLY A 10 0.66 8.87 6.03
CA GLY A 10 -0.70 9.39 6.12
C GLY A 10 -1.74 8.28 6.28
N SER A 11 -2.91 8.49 5.71
CA SER A 11 -4.01 7.53 5.73
C SER A 11 -3.89 6.44 4.67
N GLY A 12 -3.02 6.63 3.67
CA GLY A 12 -2.87 5.71 2.52
C GLY A 12 -2.52 4.29 2.91
N GLY A 13 -1.72 4.08 3.95
CA GLY A 13 -1.33 2.77 4.45
C GLY A 13 -2.48 1.89 4.92
N LEU A 14 -3.68 2.44 5.09
CA LEU A 14 -4.90 1.67 5.32
C LEU A 14 -5.22 0.73 4.16
N SER A 15 -4.78 1.04 2.93
CA SER A 15 -4.86 0.11 1.79
C SER A 15 -4.04 -1.17 2.04
N VAL A 16 -2.87 -1.04 2.67
CA VAL A 16 -2.03 -2.17 3.07
C VAL A 16 -2.64 -2.90 4.26
N LEU A 17 -3.09 -2.15 5.29
CA LEU A 17 -3.73 -2.75 6.46
C LEU A 17 -4.96 -3.59 6.06
N ARG A 18 -5.76 -3.15 5.10
CA ARG A 18 -6.87 -3.94 4.54
C ARG A 18 -6.42 -5.31 4.05
N GLU A 19 -5.33 -5.36 3.31
CA GLU A 19 -4.80 -6.63 2.80
C GLU A 19 -4.16 -7.50 3.90
N LEU A 20 -3.56 -6.87 4.92
CA LEU A 20 -3.07 -7.57 6.11
C LEU A 20 -4.22 -8.23 6.87
N LEU A 21 -5.30 -7.52 7.14
CA LEU A 21 -6.48 -8.03 7.81
C LEU A 21 -7.16 -9.17 7.02
N ARG A 22 -7.12 -9.12 5.69
CA ARG A 22 -7.67 -10.18 4.83
C ARG A 22 -6.84 -11.48 4.88
N ILE A 23 -5.51 -11.38 4.98
CA ILE A 23 -4.60 -12.54 4.93
C ILE A 23 -4.26 -13.06 6.34
N LEU A 24 -4.19 -12.17 7.30
CA LEU A 24 -3.80 -12.43 8.69
C LEU A 24 -4.81 -11.78 9.65
N PRO A 25 -6.09 -12.20 9.63
CA PRO A 25 -7.16 -11.57 10.41
C PRO A 25 -7.04 -11.80 11.92
N GLU A 26 -6.21 -12.74 12.34
CA GLU A 26 -6.05 -13.15 13.75
C GLU A 26 -4.96 -12.38 14.48
N GLU A 27 -4.18 -11.52 13.79
CA GLU A 27 -3.05 -10.82 14.38
C GLU A 27 -3.45 -9.47 15.01
N GLU A 28 -2.63 -8.96 15.93
CA GLU A 28 -2.81 -7.63 16.52
C GLU A 28 -2.04 -6.58 15.72
N TYR A 29 -2.71 -5.50 15.35
CA TYR A 29 -2.11 -4.42 14.58
C TYR A 29 -2.13 -3.11 15.33
N ILE A 30 -1.00 -2.40 15.34
CA ILE A 30 -0.91 -0.99 15.69
C ILE A 30 -0.66 -0.23 14.40
N TYR A 31 -1.70 0.41 13.86
CA TYR A 31 -1.58 1.28 12.70
C TYR A 31 -1.22 2.69 13.14
N PHE A 32 -0.14 3.25 12.61
CA PHE A 32 0.29 4.62 12.87
C PHE A 32 0.31 5.44 11.57
N SER A 33 -0.55 6.45 11.50
CA SER A 33 -0.56 7.48 10.46
C SER A 33 0.26 8.68 10.88
N ASP A 34 1.37 8.97 10.16
CA ASP A 34 2.17 10.18 10.45
C ASP A 34 1.64 11.41 9.71
N ASN A 35 0.31 11.59 9.73
CA ASN A 35 -0.42 12.57 8.94
C ASN A 35 -0.08 14.04 9.24
N ALA A 36 0.46 14.35 10.42
CA ALA A 36 0.99 15.71 10.69
C ALA A 36 2.19 16.07 9.80
N HIS A 37 2.84 15.07 9.17
CA HIS A 37 4.03 15.25 8.36
C HIS A 37 3.83 14.80 6.89
N CYS A 38 2.61 14.40 6.54
CA CYS A 38 2.22 14.02 5.18
C CYS A 38 2.22 15.25 4.24
N PRO A 39 2.63 15.13 2.97
CA PRO A 39 3.19 13.94 2.33
C PRO A 39 4.72 13.78 2.55
N TYR A 40 5.21 12.54 2.61
CA TYR A 40 6.66 12.27 2.71
C TYR A 40 7.41 12.48 1.39
N GLY A 41 6.72 12.52 0.26
CA GLY A 41 7.33 12.73 -1.05
C GLY A 41 8.15 14.01 -1.18
N GLU A 42 7.84 15.01 -0.37
CA GLU A 42 8.49 16.33 -0.34
C GLU A 42 9.55 16.49 0.77
N LYS A 43 9.73 15.47 1.61
CA LYS A 43 10.62 15.54 2.77
C LYS A 43 12.00 14.98 2.46
N SER A 44 13.01 15.48 3.18
CA SER A 44 14.37 14.95 3.07
C SER A 44 14.45 13.51 3.61
N GLN A 45 15.35 12.71 3.06
CA GLN A 45 15.57 11.33 3.50
C GLN A 45 15.92 11.26 5.00
N GLY A 46 16.73 12.18 5.51
CA GLY A 46 17.09 12.23 6.94
C GLY A 46 15.90 12.52 7.84
N PHE A 47 14.99 13.41 7.41
CA PHE A 47 13.74 13.67 8.13
C PHE A 47 12.87 12.42 8.19
N ILE A 48 12.65 11.76 7.05
CA ILE A 48 11.84 10.54 6.96
C ILE A 48 12.41 9.43 7.84
N LEU A 49 13.73 9.20 7.78
CA LEU A 49 14.40 8.22 8.62
C LEU A 49 14.21 8.51 10.11
N GLY A 50 14.35 9.78 10.53
CA GLY A 50 14.13 10.19 11.91
C GLY A 50 12.68 9.91 12.37
N ARG A 51 11.69 10.20 11.53
CA ARG A 51 10.27 9.87 11.81
C ARG A 51 10.05 8.36 11.93
N CYS A 52 10.58 7.58 10.97
CA CYS A 52 10.46 6.13 10.99
C CYS A 52 11.07 5.53 12.27
N ARG A 53 12.26 5.98 12.71
CA ARG A 53 12.87 5.51 13.97
C ARG A 53 11.96 5.76 15.16
N SER A 54 11.47 6.99 15.33
CA SER A 54 10.59 7.34 16.46
C SER A 54 9.32 6.50 16.49
N ILE A 55 8.72 6.22 15.34
CA ILE A 55 7.50 5.39 15.24
C ILE A 55 7.83 3.92 15.52
N VAL A 56 8.95 3.41 15.02
CA VAL A 56 9.41 2.04 15.29
C VAL A 56 9.70 1.86 16.78
N GLU A 57 10.37 2.80 17.43
CA GLU A 57 10.61 2.78 18.88
C GLU A 57 9.31 2.74 19.69
N ASP A 58 8.29 3.52 19.28
CA ASP A 58 6.96 3.46 19.89
C ASP A 58 6.29 2.08 19.71
N PHE A 59 6.39 1.48 18.52
CA PHE A 59 5.89 0.13 18.28
C PHE A 59 6.58 -0.91 19.16
N LEU A 60 7.91 -0.86 19.26
CA LEU A 60 8.69 -1.80 20.06
C LEU A 60 8.38 -1.65 21.56
N ALA A 61 8.24 -0.42 22.05
CA ALA A 61 7.81 -0.15 23.43
C ALA A 61 6.44 -0.74 23.75
N GLN A 62 5.57 -0.90 22.75
CA GLN A 62 4.25 -1.53 22.88
C GLN A 62 4.27 -3.04 22.62
N GLY A 63 5.44 -3.63 22.41
CA GLY A 63 5.63 -5.06 22.21
C GLY A 63 5.41 -5.55 20.78
N ALA A 64 5.53 -4.68 19.78
CA ALA A 64 5.50 -5.13 18.38
C ALA A 64 6.67 -6.07 18.07
N GLN A 65 6.38 -7.16 17.40
CA GLN A 65 7.31 -8.22 17.04
C GLN A 65 7.72 -8.20 15.56
N ALA A 66 6.98 -7.45 14.74
CA ALA A 66 7.27 -7.20 13.34
C ALA A 66 6.78 -5.80 12.95
N VAL A 67 7.38 -5.21 11.92
CA VAL A 67 7.01 -3.88 11.45
C VAL A 67 6.78 -3.90 9.93
N VAL A 68 5.67 -3.30 9.51
CA VAL A 68 5.34 -3.02 8.11
C VAL A 68 5.50 -1.53 7.86
N ILE A 69 6.42 -1.15 6.98
CA ILE A 69 6.52 0.21 6.47
C ILE A 69 5.64 0.28 5.21
N ALA A 70 4.39 0.69 5.40
CA ALA A 70 3.40 0.70 4.33
C ALA A 70 3.68 1.77 3.26
N CYS A 71 4.30 2.89 3.62
CA CYS A 71 4.65 3.96 2.71
C CYS A 71 5.81 3.59 1.77
N ASN A 72 5.63 3.72 0.44
CA ASN A 72 6.68 3.48 -0.55
C ASN A 72 7.87 4.43 -0.35
N THR A 73 7.59 5.72 -0.15
CA THR A 73 8.62 6.74 0.09
C THR A 73 9.40 6.46 1.37
N ALA A 74 8.72 6.11 2.47
CA ALA A 74 9.37 5.75 3.73
C ALA A 74 10.20 4.46 3.58
N THR A 75 9.69 3.47 2.87
CA THR A 75 10.44 2.23 2.56
C THR A 75 11.74 2.55 1.85
N ALA A 76 11.69 3.36 0.78
CA ALA A 76 12.87 3.72 0.02
C ALA A 76 13.90 4.50 0.86
N ALA A 77 13.44 5.36 1.77
CA ALA A 77 14.29 6.22 2.58
C ALA A 77 14.88 5.54 3.82
N ALA A 78 14.20 4.57 4.42
CA ALA A 78 14.52 4.16 5.79
C ALA A 78 14.73 2.65 5.98
N ILE A 79 14.14 1.77 5.17
CA ILE A 79 14.07 0.34 5.53
C ILE A 79 15.43 -0.34 5.64
N ALA A 80 16.42 0.03 4.83
CA ALA A 80 17.75 -0.55 4.88
C ALA A 80 18.42 -0.25 6.23
N THR A 81 18.43 1.02 6.62
CA THR A 81 18.99 1.48 7.89
C THR A 81 18.26 0.88 9.10
N LEU A 82 16.92 0.82 9.06
CA LEU A 82 16.15 0.24 10.15
C LEU A 82 16.43 -1.27 10.33
N ARG A 83 16.66 -2.01 9.26
CA ARG A 83 17.05 -3.43 9.36
C ARG A 83 18.44 -3.62 9.98
N GLU A 84 19.36 -2.69 9.76
CA GLU A 84 20.69 -2.68 10.38
C GLU A 84 20.62 -2.30 11.87
N GLU A 85 19.78 -1.32 12.22
CA GLU A 85 19.61 -0.85 13.59
C GLU A 85 18.82 -1.82 14.48
N TYR A 86 17.85 -2.54 13.89
CA TYR A 86 16.98 -3.48 14.61
C TYR A 86 17.05 -4.90 13.99
N PRO A 87 18.21 -5.57 14.04
CA PRO A 87 18.43 -6.83 13.31
C PRO A 87 17.53 -7.99 13.76
N HIS A 88 16.94 -7.90 14.94
CA HIS A 88 16.04 -8.93 15.49
C HIS A 88 14.55 -8.65 15.18
N ILE A 89 14.23 -7.55 14.55
CA ILE A 89 12.87 -7.18 14.19
C ILE A 89 12.70 -7.35 12.67
N PRO A 90 11.79 -8.21 12.23
CA PRO A 90 11.50 -8.34 10.81
C PRO A 90 10.75 -7.12 10.27
N PHE A 91 11.27 -6.54 9.19
CA PHE A 91 10.67 -5.42 8.47
C PHE A 91 10.17 -5.83 7.10
N VAL A 92 8.90 -5.54 6.83
CA VAL A 92 8.31 -5.63 5.49
C VAL A 92 8.07 -4.21 4.97
N GLY A 93 8.56 -3.91 3.79
CA GLY A 93 8.37 -2.61 3.13
C GLY A 93 7.57 -2.74 1.84
N MET A 94 7.16 -1.58 1.32
CA MET A 94 6.47 -1.47 0.04
C MET A 94 7.45 -1.16 -1.07
N GLU A 95 7.32 -1.88 -2.18
CA GLU A 95 8.08 -1.61 -3.40
C GLU A 95 7.12 -1.54 -4.59
N PRO A 96 7.34 -0.63 -5.54
CA PRO A 96 6.54 -0.59 -6.76
C PRO A 96 6.58 -1.95 -7.47
N ALA A 97 5.40 -2.43 -7.87
CA ALA A 97 5.22 -3.78 -8.40
C ALA A 97 5.63 -3.90 -9.88
N ILE A 98 6.87 -3.46 -10.22
CA ILE A 98 7.42 -3.49 -11.60
C ILE A 98 7.41 -4.91 -12.17
N LYS A 99 7.94 -5.88 -11.42
CA LYS A 99 8.05 -7.26 -11.88
C LYS A 99 6.69 -7.90 -12.20
N PRO A 100 5.67 -7.82 -11.34
CA PRO A 100 4.32 -8.27 -11.70
C PRO A 100 3.75 -7.54 -12.92
N ALA A 101 3.96 -6.23 -13.06
CA ALA A 101 3.45 -5.47 -14.18
C ALA A 101 4.07 -5.90 -15.52
N ILE A 102 5.36 -6.21 -15.53
CA ILE A 102 6.06 -6.74 -16.73
C ILE A 102 5.47 -8.08 -17.16
N LEU A 103 5.08 -8.92 -16.20
CA LEU A 103 4.48 -10.23 -16.52
C LEU A 103 3.02 -10.12 -16.96
N ASP A 104 2.34 -9.03 -16.60
CA ASP A 104 0.92 -8.81 -16.88
C ASP A 104 0.68 -8.07 -18.21
N THR A 105 1.60 -7.17 -18.61
CA THR A 105 1.45 -6.38 -19.84
C THR A 105 1.41 -7.25 -21.09
N ARG A 106 0.49 -6.93 -22.00
CA ARG A 106 0.31 -7.61 -23.31
C ARG A 106 0.95 -6.83 -24.45
N CYS A 107 1.07 -5.51 -24.29
CA CYS A 107 1.63 -4.63 -25.33
C CYS A 107 3.11 -4.30 -25.12
N GLY A 108 3.72 -4.73 -24.00
CA GLY A 108 5.11 -4.42 -23.66
C GLY A 108 5.32 -2.98 -23.18
N THR A 109 4.25 -2.29 -22.76
CA THR A 109 4.33 -0.94 -22.19
C THR A 109 3.61 -0.92 -20.84
N ILE A 110 4.33 -0.57 -19.77
CA ILE A 110 3.77 -0.40 -18.44
C ILE A 110 3.81 1.06 -18.01
N GLY A 111 2.80 1.48 -17.25
CA GLY A 111 2.77 2.76 -16.54
C GLY A 111 3.22 2.59 -15.10
N VAL A 112 3.88 3.59 -14.54
CA VAL A 112 4.18 3.67 -13.10
C VAL A 112 3.69 5.01 -12.59
N LEU A 113 2.66 4.98 -11.76
CA LEU A 113 2.19 6.13 -10.98
C LEU A 113 2.81 6.04 -9.59
N ALA A 114 3.62 7.03 -9.21
CA ALA A 114 4.23 7.07 -7.88
C ALA A 114 4.52 8.51 -7.46
N THR A 115 5.03 8.70 -6.25
CA THR A 115 5.57 10.01 -5.84
C THR A 115 6.91 10.26 -6.52
N GLU A 116 7.28 11.52 -6.70
CA GLU A 116 8.55 11.91 -7.30
C GLU A 116 9.73 11.26 -6.57
N SER A 117 9.74 11.33 -5.23
CA SER A 117 10.78 10.69 -4.40
C SER A 117 10.87 9.16 -4.62
N THR A 118 9.75 8.47 -4.83
CA THR A 118 9.76 7.04 -5.15
C THR A 118 10.38 6.77 -6.52
N LEU A 119 10.02 7.53 -7.54
CA LEU A 119 10.55 7.37 -8.91
C LEU A 119 12.06 7.64 -9.01
N HIS A 120 12.58 8.50 -8.15
CA HIS A 120 14.02 8.82 -8.09
C HIS A 120 14.80 7.98 -7.07
N SER A 121 14.15 7.07 -6.35
CA SER A 121 14.84 6.24 -5.36
C SER A 121 15.78 5.23 -6.03
N ALA A 122 16.94 5.00 -5.44
CA ALA A 122 17.94 4.04 -5.93
C ALA A 122 17.32 2.64 -6.07
N LYS A 123 16.47 2.25 -5.12
CA LYS A 123 15.78 0.95 -5.12
C LYS A 123 14.82 0.77 -6.29
N TYR A 124 14.05 1.82 -6.61
CA TYR A 124 13.15 1.78 -7.77
C TYR A 124 13.95 1.71 -9.08
N LEU A 125 14.98 2.55 -9.21
CA LEU A 125 15.82 2.60 -10.41
C LEU A 125 16.53 1.26 -10.66
N ASP A 126 17.13 0.64 -9.62
CA ASP A 126 17.74 -0.70 -9.72
C ASP A 126 16.71 -1.76 -10.14
N THR A 127 15.53 -1.73 -9.55
CA THR A 127 14.46 -2.67 -9.89
C THR A 127 14.01 -2.51 -11.35
N ARG A 128 13.83 -1.27 -11.81
CA ARG A 128 13.48 -0.97 -13.20
C ARG A 128 14.56 -1.44 -14.16
N GLU A 129 15.81 -1.08 -13.90
CA GLU A 129 16.95 -1.46 -14.77
C GLU A 129 17.11 -2.98 -14.87
N ARG A 130 16.96 -3.68 -13.75
CA ARG A 130 17.14 -5.13 -13.68
C ARG A 130 16.04 -5.92 -14.39
N TYR A 131 14.77 -5.48 -14.29
CA TYR A 131 13.63 -6.28 -14.73
C TYR A 131 12.92 -5.74 -15.98
N ALA A 132 13.03 -4.45 -16.31
CA ALA A 132 12.28 -3.87 -17.43
C ALA A 132 13.02 -3.91 -18.78
N GLN A 133 13.99 -4.80 -18.93
CA GLN A 133 14.70 -4.95 -20.23
C GLN A 133 13.73 -5.39 -21.32
N GLY A 134 13.66 -4.59 -22.39
CA GLY A 134 12.73 -4.83 -23.52
C GLY A 134 11.28 -4.38 -23.27
N ILE A 135 10.97 -3.81 -22.09
CA ILE A 135 9.66 -3.26 -21.75
C ILE A 135 9.76 -1.74 -21.68
N LYS A 136 8.81 -1.05 -22.31
CA LYS A 136 8.68 0.40 -22.20
C LYS A 136 8.04 0.76 -20.88
N VAL A 137 8.78 1.49 -20.04
CA VAL A 137 8.27 2.02 -18.76
C VAL A 137 7.94 3.50 -18.91
N VAL A 138 6.69 3.86 -18.66
CA VAL A 138 6.21 5.25 -18.67
C VAL A 138 5.94 5.66 -17.23
N GLU A 139 6.70 6.60 -16.73
CA GLU A 139 6.60 7.11 -15.37
C GLU A 139 5.81 8.40 -15.33
N HIS A 140 4.99 8.55 -14.28
CA HIS A 140 4.28 9.80 -14.02
C HIS A 140 4.04 9.98 -12.51
N VAL A 141 4.10 11.24 -12.06
CA VAL A 141 3.78 11.59 -10.67
C VAL A 141 2.27 11.77 -10.55
N GLY A 142 1.66 11.15 -9.53
CA GLY A 142 0.24 11.34 -9.22
C GLY A 142 0.03 12.61 -8.41
N GLU A 143 0.17 13.77 -9.06
CA GLU A 143 0.00 15.07 -8.41
C GLU A 143 -1.42 15.23 -7.87
N GLY A 144 -1.57 15.66 -6.62
CA GLY A 144 -2.85 15.87 -5.94
C GLY A 144 -3.52 14.60 -5.40
N PHE A 145 -3.03 13.40 -5.74
CA PHE A 145 -3.68 12.14 -5.34
C PHE A 145 -3.66 11.90 -3.83
N VAL A 146 -2.57 12.29 -3.16
CA VAL A 146 -2.44 12.17 -1.70
C VAL A 146 -3.47 13.06 -1.01
N GLU A 147 -3.57 14.31 -1.45
CA GLU A 147 -4.48 15.32 -0.91
C GLU A 147 -5.95 14.90 -1.07
N LEU A 148 -6.32 14.35 -2.23
CA LEU A 148 -7.68 13.83 -2.48
C LEU A 148 -8.03 12.74 -1.46
N VAL A 149 -7.12 11.82 -1.18
CA VAL A 149 -7.38 10.73 -0.24
C VAL A 149 -7.39 11.22 1.20
N GLU A 150 -6.46 12.09 1.59
CA GLU A 150 -6.42 12.66 2.95
C GLU A 150 -7.64 13.53 3.26
N THR A 151 -8.25 14.15 2.24
CA THR A 151 -9.49 14.93 2.37
C THR A 151 -10.76 14.10 2.14
N LEU A 152 -10.62 12.80 1.82
CA LEU A 152 -11.72 11.88 1.49
C LEU A 152 -12.54 12.31 0.26
N ASP A 153 -11.94 13.06 -0.65
CA ASP A 153 -12.52 13.39 -1.94
C ASP A 153 -12.16 12.31 -2.98
N LEU A 154 -12.91 11.20 -2.98
CA LEU A 154 -12.53 9.99 -3.73
C LEU A 154 -13.19 9.85 -5.11
N ASP A 155 -14.25 10.62 -5.41
CA ASP A 155 -15.06 10.42 -6.63
C ASP A 155 -15.72 11.71 -7.20
N SER A 156 -15.39 12.87 -6.67
CA SER A 156 -15.95 14.15 -7.15
C SER A 156 -15.52 14.46 -8.60
N ALA A 157 -16.14 15.47 -9.20
CA ALA A 157 -15.71 15.99 -10.51
C ALA A 157 -14.25 16.47 -10.47
N HIS A 158 -13.84 17.11 -9.37
CA HIS A 158 -12.45 17.53 -9.17
C HIS A 158 -11.50 16.33 -9.13
N THR A 159 -11.86 15.27 -8.40
CA THR A 159 -11.08 14.02 -8.36
C THR A 159 -10.89 13.44 -9.75
N ARG A 160 -11.96 13.41 -10.57
CA ARG A 160 -11.89 12.91 -11.94
C ARG A 160 -10.92 13.70 -12.80
N GLU A 161 -10.95 15.04 -12.72
CA GLU A 161 -10.02 15.90 -13.45
C GLU A 161 -8.56 15.67 -13.05
N VAL A 162 -8.29 15.58 -11.75
CA VAL A 162 -6.94 15.34 -11.22
C VAL A 162 -6.43 13.96 -11.65
N VAL A 163 -7.26 12.91 -11.52
CA VAL A 163 -6.91 11.55 -11.92
C VAL A 163 -6.68 11.44 -13.42
N GLU A 164 -7.57 12.03 -14.25
CA GLU A 164 -7.43 12.04 -15.71
C GLU A 164 -6.12 12.69 -16.16
N ARG A 165 -5.74 13.81 -15.56
CA ARG A 165 -4.49 14.52 -15.87
C ARG A 165 -3.26 13.63 -15.70
N SER A 166 -3.24 12.82 -14.63
CA SER A 166 -2.13 11.93 -14.35
C SER A 166 -2.17 10.62 -15.14
N LEU A 167 -3.36 10.12 -15.52
CA LEU A 167 -3.49 8.90 -16.31
C LEU A 167 -3.21 9.14 -17.80
N ARG A 168 -3.63 10.28 -18.33
CA ARG A 168 -3.55 10.59 -19.76
C ARG A 168 -2.16 10.36 -20.36
N PRO A 169 -1.04 10.83 -19.75
CA PRO A 169 0.30 10.59 -20.31
C PRO A 169 0.70 9.13 -20.39
N LEU A 170 0.17 8.28 -19.50
CA LEU A 170 0.43 6.84 -19.51
C LEU A 170 -0.36 6.16 -20.63
N LEU A 171 -1.64 6.49 -20.75
CA LEU A 171 -2.55 5.91 -21.74
C LEU A 171 -2.16 6.31 -23.18
N GLU A 172 -1.83 7.57 -23.42
CA GLU A 172 -1.38 8.08 -24.72
C GLU A 172 -0.09 7.42 -25.20
N ARG A 173 0.76 6.98 -24.26
CA ARG A 173 1.98 6.21 -24.57
C ARG A 173 1.76 4.71 -24.69
N GLY A 174 0.52 4.25 -24.54
CA GLY A 174 0.08 2.89 -24.78
C GLY A 174 0.24 1.96 -23.57
N ALA A 175 0.33 2.44 -22.35
CA ALA A 175 0.39 1.58 -21.17
C ALA A 175 -0.93 0.82 -20.98
N ASP A 176 -0.88 -0.50 -20.94
CA ASP A 176 -2.02 -1.39 -20.66
C ASP A 176 -2.00 -1.93 -19.23
N THR A 177 -0.90 -1.74 -18.53
CA THR A 177 -0.73 -2.16 -17.14
C THR A 177 -0.09 -1.01 -16.36
N ILE A 178 -0.73 -0.58 -15.27
CA ILE A 178 -0.31 0.58 -14.48
C ILE A 178 -0.04 0.16 -13.03
N VAL A 179 1.18 0.41 -12.55
CA VAL A 179 1.60 0.18 -11.16
C VAL A 179 1.19 1.34 -10.29
N LEU A 180 0.54 1.06 -9.17
CA LEU A 180 0.22 2.02 -8.12
C LEU A 180 1.35 2.07 -7.09
N GLY A 181 2.30 2.96 -7.29
CA GLY A 181 3.52 3.10 -6.48
C GLY A 181 3.37 3.99 -5.25
N CYS A 182 2.15 4.22 -4.77
CA CYS A 182 1.84 4.97 -3.55
C CYS A 182 0.62 4.34 -2.87
N THR A 183 0.63 4.26 -1.54
CA THR A 183 -0.42 3.67 -0.71
C THR A 183 -1.76 4.38 -0.80
N HIS A 184 -1.77 5.64 -1.17
CA HIS A 184 -3.00 6.43 -1.36
C HIS A 184 -3.72 6.05 -2.66
N TYR A 185 -3.00 5.71 -3.72
CA TYR A 185 -3.56 5.57 -5.06
C TYR A 185 -4.61 4.46 -5.20
N PRO A 186 -4.54 3.31 -4.48
CA PRO A 186 -5.59 2.30 -4.52
C PRO A 186 -7.00 2.79 -4.14
N PHE A 187 -7.11 3.88 -3.34
CA PHE A 187 -8.40 4.48 -3.00
C PHE A 187 -9.08 5.19 -4.18
N LEU A 188 -8.29 5.61 -5.17
CA LEU A 188 -8.77 6.24 -6.41
C LEU A 188 -8.95 5.24 -7.55
N ARG A 189 -8.75 3.92 -7.30
CA ARG A 189 -8.76 2.89 -8.33
C ARG A 189 -10.07 2.83 -9.12
N ALA A 190 -11.22 3.04 -8.47
CA ALA A 190 -12.51 3.02 -9.14
C ALA A 190 -12.58 4.11 -10.23
N VAL A 191 -12.21 5.34 -9.90
CA VAL A 191 -12.15 6.46 -10.85
C VAL A 191 -11.10 6.22 -11.93
N MET A 192 -9.91 5.72 -11.55
CA MET A 192 -8.88 5.36 -12.54
C MET A 192 -9.37 4.32 -13.54
N GLN A 193 -10.06 3.27 -13.06
CA GLN A 193 -10.56 2.19 -13.91
C GLN A 193 -11.65 2.65 -14.86
N GLU A 194 -12.53 3.55 -14.40
CA GLU A 194 -13.56 4.15 -15.23
C GLU A 194 -12.97 4.99 -16.37
N LEU A 195 -11.95 5.82 -16.05
CA LEU A 195 -11.29 6.71 -17.02
C LEU A 195 -10.39 5.95 -18.00
N ALA A 196 -9.69 4.91 -17.54
CA ALA A 196 -8.76 4.14 -18.36
C ALA A 196 -9.47 3.06 -19.21
N GLY A 197 -10.68 2.65 -18.83
CA GLY A 197 -11.40 1.55 -19.46
C GLY A 197 -10.98 0.16 -18.99
N PRO A 198 -11.74 -0.88 -19.35
CA PRO A 198 -11.57 -2.24 -18.83
C PRO A 198 -10.31 -2.97 -19.32
N GLN A 199 -9.67 -2.48 -20.38
CA GLN A 199 -8.47 -3.08 -20.96
C GLN A 199 -7.18 -2.71 -20.21
N VAL A 200 -7.22 -1.71 -19.32
CA VAL A 200 -6.07 -1.28 -18.52
C VAL A 200 -6.11 -1.97 -17.16
N HIS A 201 -5.02 -2.61 -16.79
CA HIS A 201 -4.88 -3.30 -15.53
C HIS A 201 -4.11 -2.42 -14.52
N PHE A 202 -4.61 -2.36 -13.29
CA PHE A 202 -3.94 -1.67 -12.20
C PHE A 202 -3.34 -2.67 -11.22
N ILE A 203 -2.05 -2.56 -10.96
CA ILE A 203 -1.30 -3.43 -10.04
C ILE A 203 -1.08 -2.69 -8.71
N ASP A 204 -1.70 -3.21 -7.66
CA ASP A 204 -1.51 -2.77 -6.27
C ASP A 204 -0.47 -3.67 -5.58
N PRO A 205 0.63 -3.12 -5.02
CA PRO A 205 1.64 -3.91 -4.31
C PRO A 205 1.17 -4.42 -2.92
N ALA A 206 0.11 -3.88 -2.34
CA ALA A 206 -0.33 -4.20 -0.98
C ALA A 206 -0.60 -5.72 -0.75
N PRO A 207 -1.27 -6.45 -1.67
CA PRO A 207 -1.45 -7.90 -1.51
C PRO A 207 -0.12 -8.68 -1.45
N ALA A 208 0.90 -8.21 -2.17
CA ALA A 208 2.23 -8.86 -2.15
C ALA A 208 2.95 -8.61 -0.82
N ALA A 209 2.87 -7.41 -0.26
CA ALA A 209 3.41 -7.07 1.05
C ALA A 209 2.74 -7.88 2.17
N ALA A 210 1.43 -8.04 2.13
CA ALA A 210 0.69 -8.84 3.11
C ALA A 210 1.10 -10.32 3.05
N ARG A 211 1.23 -10.90 1.84
CA ARG A 211 1.77 -12.27 1.69
C ARG A 211 3.21 -12.39 2.17
N GLN A 212 4.02 -11.34 1.98
CA GLN A 212 5.40 -11.34 2.48
C GLN A 212 5.43 -11.32 4.01
N LEU A 213 4.59 -10.53 4.67
CA LEU A 213 4.47 -10.54 6.12
C LEU A 213 4.09 -11.93 6.63
N ALA A 214 3.09 -12.58 6.02
CA ALA A 214 2.68 -13.93 6.40
C ALA A 214 3.84 -14.94 6.32
N ARG A 215 4.68 -14.87 5.27
CA ARG A 215 5.87 -15.71 5.15
C ARG A 215 6.90 -15.42 6.24
N VAL A 216 7.15 -14.14 6.51
CA VAL A 216 8.11 -13.70 7.53
C VAL A 216 7.68 -14.15 8.92
N LEU A 217 6.42 -13.91 9.31
CA LEU A 217 5.91 -14.36 10.61
C LEU A 217 6.04 -15.87 10.76
N LYS A 218 5.73 -16.63 9.72
CA LYS A 218 5.87 -18.08 9.72
C LYS A 218 7.34 -18.53 9.87
N SER A 219 8.28 -17.91 9.15
CA SER A 219 9.70 -18.26 9.22
C SER A 219 10.33 -17.91 10.56
N GLU A 220 9.88 -16.85 11.21
CA GLU A 220 10.34 -16.41 12.53
C GLU A 220 9.60 -17.10 13.68
N GLY A 221 8.60 -17.94 13.39
CA GLY A 221 7.79 -18.61 14.42
C GLY A 221 6.93 -17.63 15.24
N LEU A 222 6.64 -16.46 14.69
CA LEU A 222 5.93 -15.38 15.40
C LEU A 222 4.42 -15.46 15.29
N SER A 223 3.91 -16.17 14.28
CA SER A 223 2.46 -16.29 14.05
C SER A 223 1.90 -17.51 14.69
N THR A 224 0.74 -17.40 15.32
CA THR A 224 -0.28 -18.47 15.49
C THR A 224 -1.38 -18.04 16.47
N GLY A 225 -1.97 -16.89 16.26
CA GLY A 225 -3.12 -16.48 17.05
C GLY A 225 -4.33 -17.35 16.74
N VAL A 226 -5.02 -17.80 17.79
CA VAL A 226 -6.37 -18.34 17.70
C VAL A 226 -7.27 -17.32 18.39
N GLY A 227 -7.96 -16.49 17.63
CA GLY A 227 -8.87 -15.47 18.18
C GLY A 227 -9.11 -14.33 17.20
N PRO A 228 -10.07 -13.46 17.50
CA PRO A 228 -10.28 -12.26 16.68
C PRO A 228 -9.09 -11.32 16.86
N GLY A 229 -8.50 -10.91 15.73
CA GLY A 229 -7.46 -9.89 15.72
C GLY A 229 -7.98 -8.53 16.21
N PHE A 230 -7.05 -7.65 16.52
CA PHE A 230 -7.37 -6.30 17.00
C PHE A 230 -6.58 -5.27 16.22
N VAL A 231 -7.19 -4.10 15.98
CA VAL A 231 -6.53 -2.95 15.34
C VAL A 231 -6.60 -1.74 16.24
N GLU A 232 -5.46 -1.25 16.67
CA GLU A 232 -5.31 0.06 17.29
C GLU A 232 -4.90 1.08 16.25
N ILE A 233 -5.62 2.19 16.12
CA ILE A 233 -5.32 3.27 15.18
C ILE A 233 -4.78 4.48 15.93
N LYS A 234 -3.57 4.90 15.55
CA LYS A 234 -2.86 6.07 16.06
C LYS A 234 -2.53 7.05 14.93
N SER A 235 -2.33 8.32 15.29
CA SER A 235 -1.87 9.34 14.35
C SER A 235 -1.05 10.40 15.04
N SER A 236 -0.16 11.05 14.30
CA SER A 236 0.61 12.20 14.78
C SER A 236 -0.17 13.52 14.70
N GLY A 237 -1.23 13.57 13.92
CA GLY A 237 -2.12 14.70 13.71
C GLY A 237 -3.60 14.34 13.97
N PRO A 238 -4.55 15.01 13.30
CA PRO A 238 -5.96 14.70 13.45
C PRO A 238 -6.29 13.24 13.10
N ILE A 239 -6.95 12.53 14.03
CA ILE A 239 -7.24 11.10 13.88
C ILE A 239 -8.54 10.82 13.10
N ASP A 240 -9.47 11.78 13.09
CA ASP A 240 -10.81 11.57 12.52
C ASP A 240 -10.79 11.21 11.00
N PRO A 241 -10.00 11.85 10.13
CA PRO A 241 -9.89 11.44 8.73
C PRO A 241 -9.41 9.99 8.58
N VAL A 242 -8.41 9.58 9.39
CA VAL A 242 -7.88 8.20 9.39
C VAL A 242 -8.96 7.21 9.78
N ARG A 243 -9.70 7.48 10.86
CA ARG A 243 -10.81 6.62 11.32
C ARG A 243 -11.94 6.51 10.31
N ARG A 244 -12.28 7.61 9.63
CA ARG A 244 -13.29 7.59 8.56
C ARG A 244 -12.86 6.71 7.39
N LEU A 245 -11.62 6.86 6.94
CA LEU A 245 -11.10 6.02 5.86
C LEU A 245 -11.00 4.54 6.29
N TYR A 246 -10.62 4.27 7.55
CA TYR A 246 -10.64 2.93 8.11
C TYR A 246 -12.04 2.30 8.11
N SER A 247 -13.07 3.06 8.45
CA SER A 247 -14.46 2.59 8.42
C SER A 247 -14.87 2.17 7.00
N ILE A 248 -14.46 2.90 5.96
CA ILE A 248 -14.74 2.57 4.56
C ILE A 248 -14.14 1.21 4.19
N ILE A 249 -12.87 0.96 4.54
CA ILE A 249 -12.22 -0.32 4.20
C ILE A 249 -12.79 -1.50 4.99
N SER A 250 -13.26 -1.27 6.22
CA SER A 250 -13.83 -2.32 7.07
C SER A 250 -15.18 -2.82 6.57
N ILE A 251 -16.02 -1.93 6.04
CA ILE A 251 -17.32 -2.27 5.45
C ILE A 251 -17.12 -3.10 4.18
N THR A 252 -16.12 -2.79 3.36
CA THR A 252 -15.85 -3.52 2.12
C THR A 252 -15.43 -4.97 2.38
N ASN A 253 -14.77 -5.26 3.50
CA ASN A 253 -14.39 -6.62 3.88
C ASN A 253 -15.60 -7.48 4.29
N CYS A 254 -16.62 -6.91 4.96
CA CYS A 254 -17.86 -7.63 5.31
C CYS A 254 -18.73 -7.99 4.08
N SER A 255 -18.69 -7.17 3.03
CA SER A 255 -19.54 -7.38 1.84
C SER A 255 -19.03 -8.47 0.90
N SER A 256 -17.73 -8.80 0.96
CA SER A 256 -17.13 -9.84 0.11
C SER A 256 -17.33 -11.27 0.62
N GLU A 257 -17.70 -11.46 1.89
CA GLU A 257 -17.97 -12.78 2.47
C GLU A 257 -19.44 -13.25 2.31
N SER A 258 -20.36 -12.36 1.94
CA SER A 258 -21.80 -12.71 1.80
C SER A 258 -22.22 -13.24 0.42
N GLY A 259 -21.29 -13.53 -0.48
CA GLY A 259 -21.54 -13.87 -1.89
C GLY A 259 -21.64 -15.36 -2.23
N GLN A 260 -21.66 -16.30 -1.27
CA GLN A 260 -21.91 -17.71 -1.56
C GLN A 260 -23.06 -18.25 -0.69
N ALA A 261 -24.29 -18.18 -1.23
CA ALA A 261 -25.41 -18.98 -0.71
C ALA A 261 -25.14 -20.46 -1.03
N PRO A 262 -25.34 -21.39 -0.08
CA PRO A 262 -25.16 -22.82 -0.34
C PRO A 262 -26.24 -23.31 -1.31
N GLN A 263 -25.80 -23.86 -2.43
CA GLN A 263 -26.72 -24.59 -3.35
C GLN A 263 -27.22 -25.83 -2.63
N SER A 264 -28.55 -25.90 -2.44
CA SER A 264 -29.24 -27.07 -1.99
C SER A 264 -29.10 -28.22 -3.02
N ARG A 265 -28.60 -29.38 -2.56
CA ARG A 265 -28.62 -30.62 -3.33
C ARG A 265 -30.10 -31.10 -3.51
N PRO A 266 -30.50 -31.58 -4.68
CA PRO A 266 -31.75 -32.29 -4.83
C PRO A 266 -31.63 -33.70 -4.23
N ASP A 267 -32.70 -34.14 -3.53
CA ASP A 267 -32.84 -35.48 -2.99
C ASP A 267 -32.88 -36.54 -4.11
N PRO A 268 -32.30 -37.72 -3.88
CA PRO A 268 -32.43 -38.85 -4.81
C PRO A 268 -33.80 -39.53 -4.64
N GLN A 269 -34.47 -39.75 -5.76
CA GLN A 269 -35.55 -40.75 -5.87
C GLN A 269 -34.98 -42.14 -6.10
#